data_ca46922c7a1ee8a3e16a2b34878a54ef
#
_entry.id   ca46922c7a1ee8a3e16a2b34878a54ef
#
_cell.length_a   1.000
_cell.length_b   1.000
_cell.length_c   1.000
_cell.angle_alpha   90.00
_cell.angle_beta   90.00
_cell.angle_gamma   90.00
#
_symmetry.space_group_name_H-M   'P 1'
#
loop_
_entity.id
_entity.type
_entity.pdbx_description
1 polymer ?
#
loop_
_entity_poly.entity_id
_entity_poly.type
_entity_poly.pdbx_seq_one_letter_code
_entity_poly.pdbx_strand_id
1 'polypeptide(L)'
;MITAPVLPPRKGKVLGTLYKSPFGRSQHMTSSTDSSRKAFGIVVSGGPAPGINSVISSSVIEANNRGYQVKGLVNGFRDLTMGEPGAVIDLHAEAVSNIYNKGGSILGTSRFNPVKDTEHLDKLISGLKQNNIDKLIVIGGEGSAYLSLKIAHLHPEIAVVHVPKTIDNDLILPNKHPSFGFETALHAGTKIVETLREDAKTCRRWFLATTMGRKAGFLALGIGLAAGATSTLIPEEFTGFAPTPEDISTIIFSTIRKRIAMKKNYGVIVLAEGILDCLDTERSAALRQCVRDDMGRIRYSQIELGDVLIPPLKEMLKESKLDVHMITKNIGYELRCCDPVSFDVEYTKFLGYGAVQHILGGNSGIMVTRDFDKLGFLPLESMAGSDGIIKSRRVDLSSDLYRVSRSFMIR
;
A
#
# COMPACT_ATOMS: atom_id res chain seq x y z
N MET A 1 -60.61 17.74 23.18
CA MET A 1 -59.82 18.12 24.38
C MET A 1 -59.86 16.91 25.32
N ILE A 2 -58.77 16.15 25.35
CA ILE A 2 -58.57 15.07 26.31
C ILE A 2 -57.23 15.33 26.93
N THR A 3 -57.23 15.75 28.18
CA THR A 3 -56.06 16.04 28.99
C THR A 3 -55.48 14.74 29.54
N ALA A 4 -54.16 14.50 29.28
CA ALA A 4 -53.42 13.41 29.87
C ALA A 4 -52.93 13.79 31.28
N PRO A 5 -52.89 12.85 32.26
CA PRO A 5 -52.48 13.11 33.62
C PRO A 5 -50.96 13.22 33.77
N VAL A 6 -50.53 14.23 34.52
CA VAL A 6 -49.14 14.46 34.95
C VAL A 6 -48.81 13.51 36.10
N LEU A 7 -47.80 12.66 35.93
CA LEU A 7 -47.23 11.83 36.99
C LEU A 7 -46.16 12.60 37.78
N PRO A 8 -46.06 12.43 39.10
CA PRO A 8 -45.08 13.11 39.95
C PRO A 8 -43.67 12.52 39.82
N PRO A 9 -42.62 13.27 40.16
CA PRO A 9 -41.24 12.84 40.01
C PRO A 9 -40.87 11.75 41.04
N ARG A 10 -40.42 10.59 40.55
CA ARG A 10 -39.82 9.55 41.40
C ARG A 10 -38.42 9.98 41.87
N LYS A 11 -38.24 10.12 43.16
CA LYS A 11 -36.96 10.19 43.84
C LYS A 11 -36.25 8.83 43.67
N GLY A 12 -35.39 8.71 42.71
CA GLY A 12 -34.49 7.56 42.55
C GLY A 12 -33.16 7.83 43.25
N LYS A 13 -32.83 7.01 44.26
CA LYS A 13 -31.48 6.94 44.84
C LYS A 13 -30.50 6.58 43.74
N VAL A 14 -29.52 7.43 43.50
CA VAL A 14 -28.36 7.12 42.66
C VAL A 14 -27.50 6.14 43.45
N LEU A 15 -27.62 4.85 43.18
CA LEU A 15 -26.59 3.86 43.53
C LEU A 15 -25.42 4.07 42.55
N GLY A 16 -24.41 4.71 43.05
CA GLY A 16 -23.12 4.80 42.37
C GLY A 16 -22.47 3.43 42.32
N THR A 17 -22.71 2.70 41.24
CA THR A 17 -21.90 1.53 40.90
C THR A 17 -20.58 2.04 40.31
N LEU A 18 -19.59 2.11 41.18
CA LEU A 18 -18.19 2.33 40.76
C LEU A 18 -17.78 1.21 39.81
N TYR A 19 -17.75 1.49 38.53
CA TYR A 19 -17.11 0.64 37.55
C TYR A 19 -15.61 0.60 37.87
N LYS A 20 -15.18 -0.45 38.55
CA LYS A 20 -13.76 -0.72 38.74
C LYS A 20 -13.19 -1.08 37.35
N SER A 21 -12.45 -0.16 36.75
CA SER A 21 -11.60 -0.44 35.60
C SER A 21 -10.69 -1.63 35.91
N PRO A 22 -10.59 -2.63 35.00
CA PRO A 22 -9.66 -3.74 35.19
C PRO A 22 -8.19 -3.33 35.00
N PHE A 23 -7.92 -2.09 34.71
CA PHE A 23 -6.54 -1.57 34.63
C PHE A 23 -6.08 -1.16 36.03
N GLY A 24 -5.27 -2.03 36.62
CA GLY A 24 -4.59 -1.77 37.89
C GLY A 24 -3.80 -0.45 37.80
N ARG A 25 -3.78 0.26 38.91
CA ARG A 25 -3.04 1.51 39.12
C ARG A 25 -1.65 1.42 38.51
N SER A 26 -1.32 2.34 37.60
CA SER A 26 0.05 2.60 37.21
C SER A 26 0.87 2.94 38.45
N GLN A 27 1.69 2.00 38.91
CA GLN A 27 2.81 2.36 39.74
C GLN A 27 3.73 3.23 38.86
N HIS A 28 3.99 4.44 39.27
CA HIS A 28 5.10 5.24 38.77
C HIS A 28 6.39 4.40 38.94
N MET A 29 6.76 3.65 37.91
CA MET A 29 8.09 3.06 37.86
C MET A 29 9.07 4.18 37.56
N THR A 30 9.79 4.59 38.58
CA THR A 30 11.02 5.37 38.43
C THR A 30 11.89 4.66 37.40
N SER A 31 12.27 5.39 36.35
CA SER A 31 13.12 4.94 35.26
C SER A 31 14.53 4.61 35.79
N SER A 32 14.75 3.37 36.21
CA SER A 32 16.09 2.79 36.14
C SER A 32 16.26 2.37 34.67
N THR A 33 17.07 3.05 33.92
CA THR A 33 17.54 2.66 32.58
C THR A 33 18.44 1.44 32.75
N ASP A 34 17.81 0.28 32.86
CA ASP A 34 18.51 -0.99 32.74
C ASP A 34 18.86 -1.19 31.25
N SER A 35 20.11 -0.85 30.91
CA SER A 35 20.63 -0.94 29.52
C SER A 35 20.77 -2.40 29.04
N SER A 36 20.39 -3.38 29.85
CA SER A 36 20.40 -4.81 29.48
C SER A 36 19.10 -5.32 28.89
N ARG A 37 17.99 -4.51 28.91
CA ARG A 37 16.70 -4.96 28.38
C ARG A 37 16.69 -4.97 26.87
N LYS A 38 16.37 -6.13 26.31
CA LYS A 38 16.15 -6.32 24.87
C LYS A 38 14.95 -5.48 24.38
N ALA A 39 15.10 -4.85 23.22
CA ALA A 39 14.15 -3.88 22.68
C ALA A 39 13.46 -4.40 21.41
N PHE A 40 12.28 -3.84 21.12
CA PHE A 40 11.68 -3.92 19.78
C PHE A 40 12.34 -2.93 18.85
N GLY A 41 12.65 -3.35 17.62
CA GLY A 41 12.96 -2.50 16.50
C GLY A 41 11.77 -2.38 15.57
N ILE A 42 11.47 -1.19 15.08
CA ILE A 42 10.46 -0.95 14.03
C ILE A 42 11.15 -0.33 12.84
N VAL A 43 10.94 -0.92 11.67
CA VAL A 43 11.51 -0.44 10.41
C VAL A 43 10.45 -0.38 9.31
N VAL A 44 10.52 0.69 8.49
CA VAL A 44 9.66 0.87 7.32
C VAL A 44 10.48 0.71 6.06
N SER A 45 10.11 -0.22 5.19
CA SER A 45 10.85 -0.54 3.97
C SER A 45 9.96 -0.47 2.72
N GLY A 46 10.54 -0.02 1.62
CA GLY A 46 9.86 0.14 0.33
C GLY A 46 9.24 1.53 0.14
N GLY A 47 8.23 1.65 -0.74
CA GLY A 47 7.51 2.91 -0.94
C GLY A 47 6.56 3.22 0.23
N PRO A 48 6.18 4.49 0.47
CA PRO A 48 5.19 4.82 1.49
C PRO A 48 3.79 4.32 1.11
N ALA A 49 2.95 4.16 2.14
CA ALA A 49 1.52 3.86 2.00
C ALA A 49 0.75 4.47 3.18
N PRO A 50 -0.51 4.86 3.01
CA PRO A 50 -1.34 5.35 4.09
C PRO A 50 -1.51 4.30 5.19
N GLY A 51 -1.36 4.69 6.46
CA GLY A 51 -1.48 3.79 7.61
C GLY A 51 -0.17 3.37 8.27
N ILE A 52 1.00 3.68 7.67
CA ILE A 52 2.32 3.35 8.27
C ILE A 52 2.43 3.90 9.70
N ASN A 53 2.12 5.17 9.89
CA ASN A 53 2.19 5.81 11.21
C ASN A 53 1.22 5.16 12.21
N SER A 54 0.09 4.65 11.76
CA SER A 54 -0.85 3.92 12.61
C SER A 54 -0.31 2.57 13.07
N VAL A 55 0.40 1.83 12.20
CA VAL A 55 1.12 0.61 12.59
C VAL A 55 2.20 0.94 13.62
N ILE A 56 3.03 1.97 13.36
CA ILE A 56 4.07 2.42 14.28
C ILE A 56 3.46 2.74 15.65
N SER A 57 2.41 3.60 15.66
CA SER A 57 1.73 4.02 16.89
C SER A 57 1.23 2.83 17.70
N SER A 58 0.48 1.92 17.08
CA SER A 58 -0.10 0.78 17.79
C SER A 58 0.95 -0.23 18.29
N SER A 59 2.00 -0.46 17.49
CA SER A 59 3.11 -1.34 17.89
C SER A 59 3.89 -0.75 19.07
N VAL A 60 4.20 0.54 19.06
CA VAL A 60 4.91 1.22 20.14
C VAL A 60 4.08 1.21 21.42
N ILE A 61 2.80 1.59 21.34
CA ILE A 61 1.91 1.64 22.50
C ILE A 61 1.79 0.25 23.13
N GLU A 62 1.57 -0.81 22.32
CA GLU A 62 1.43 -2.16 22.86
C GLU A 62 2.74 -2.69 23.46
N ALA A 63 3.89 -2.49 22.81
CA ALA A 63 5.17 -2.90 23.34
C ALA A 63 5.52 -2.17 24.65
N ASN A 64 5.26 -0.86 24.73
CA ASN A 64 5.45 -0.07 25.96
C ASN A 64 4.50 -0.55 27.09
N ASN A 65 3.23 -0.87 26.78
CA ASN A 65 2.27 -1.43 27.74
C ASN A 65 2.76 -2.77 28.32
N ARG A 66 3.58 -3.53 27.57
CA ARG A 66 4.24 -4.77 28.01
C ARG A 66 5.59 -4.53 28.67
N GLY A 67 6.01 -3.27 28.86
CA GLY A 67 7.27 -2.90 29.54
C GLY A 67 8.52 -3.02 28.67
N TYR A 68 8.36 -3.10 27.33
CA TYR A 68 9.49 -3.14 26.39
C TYR A 68 9.87 -1.74 25.91
N GLN A 69 11.14 -1.52 25.70
CA GLN A 69 11.65 -0.38 24.95
C GLN A 69 11.39 -0.59 23.45
N VAL A 70 11.16 0.51 22.73
CA VAL A 70 10.95 0.46 21.28
C VAL A 70 11.90 1.45 20.60
N LYS A 71 12.57 0.99 19.57
CA LYS A 71 13.51 1.74 18.75
C LYS A 71 13.04 1.78 17.32
N GLY A 72 12.98 2.99 16.73
CA GLY A 72 12.68 3.18 15.32
C GLY A 72 13.95 3.25 14.49
N LEU A 73 14.01 2.49 13.40
CA LEU A 73 15.08 2.60 12.42
C LEU A 73 14.71 3.69 11.42
N VAL A 74 15.53 4.73 11.32
CA VAL A 74 15.32 5.87 10.43
C VAL A 74 15.75 5.50 9.00
N ASN A 75 14.99 5.99 8.02
CA ASN A 75 15.23 5.75 6.58
C ASN A 75 15.35 4.27 6.20
N GLY A 76 14.52 3.43 6.82
CA GLY A 76 14.51 1.98 6.58
C GLY A 76 15.76 1.30 7.13
N PHE A 77 16.27 0.34 6.38
CA PHE A 77 17.50 -0.37 6.77
C PHE A 77 18.78 0.38 6.43
N ARG A 78 18.68 1.43 5.58
CA ARG A 78 19.84 2.07 4.98
C ARG A 78 20.77 2.71 6.01
N ASP A 79 20.23 3.61 6.83
CA ASP A 79 21.07 4.44 7.70
C ASP A 79 21.78 3.60 8.77
N LEU A 80 21.08 2.61 9.37
CA LEU A 80 21.69 1.69 10.32
C LEU A 80 22.78 0.82 9.66
N THR A 81 22.56 0.33 8.44
CA THR A 81 23.54 -0.46 7.71
C THR A 81 24.79 0.36 7.33
N MET A 82 24.60 1.64 7.02
CA MET A 82 25.70 2.54 6.65
C MET A 82 26.39 3.17 7.87
N GLY A 83 25.89 2.94 9.08
CA GLY A 83 26.46 3.52 10.29
C GLY A 83 26.22 5.03 10.44
N GLU A 84 25.13 5.54 9.85
CA GLU A 84 24.82 6.95 9.87
C GLU A 84 24.43 7.41 11.29
N PRO A 85 24.87 8.58 11.73
CA PRO A 85 24.46 9.15 13.01
C PRO A 85 22.93 9.33 13.07
N GLY A 86 22.32 8.96 14.19
CA GLY A 86 20.86 9.08 14.36
C GLY A 86 20.04 8.03 13.61
N ALA A 87 20.66 6.98 13.09
CA ALA A 87 19.98 5.88 12.40
C ALA A 87 18.95 5.15 13.26
N VAL A 88 19.04 5.26 14.58
CA VAL A 88 18.09 4.66 15.53
C VAL A 88 17.62 5.72 16.53
N ILE A 89 16.31 5.78 16.75
CA ILE A 89 15.66 6.70 17.69
C ILE A 89 14.78 5.93 18.67
N ASP A 90 14.69 6.39 19.90
CA ASP A 90 13.79 5.82 20.89
C ASP A 90 12.35 6.29 20.63
N LEU A 91 11.41 5.35 20.72
CA LEU A 91 9.98 5.59 20.49
C LEU A 91 9.19 5.33 21.77
N HIS A 92 8.41 6.32 22.20
CA HIS A 92 7.58 6.26 23.39
C HIS A 92 6.10 6.49 23.01
N ALA A 93 5.18 5.89 23.76
CA ALA A 93 3.75 5.96 23.52
C ALA A 93 3.24 7.42 23.37
N GLU A 94 3.76 8.35 24.17
CA GLU A 94 3.39 9.77 24.10
C GLU A 94 3.76 10.39 22.75
N ALA A 95 4.97 10.10 22.22
CA ALA A 95 5.45 10.65 20.95
C ALA A 95 4.65 10.13 19.73
N VAL A 96 4.05 8.95 19.84
CA VAL A 96 3.33 8.31 18.74
C VAL A 96 1.80 8.33 18.88
N SER A 97 1.28 8.90 19.98
CA SER A 97 -0.17 8.87 20.29
C SER A 97 -1.03 9.60 19.25
N ASN A 98 -0.49 10.61 18.58
CA ASN A 98 -1.22 11.51 17.67
C ASN A 98 -0.84 11.36 16.18
N ILE A 99 -0.04 10.33 15.82
CA ILE A 99 0.40 10.15 14.43
C ILE A 99 -0.46 9.15 13.64
N TYR A 100 -1.30 8.36 14.30
CA TYR A 100 -2.02 7.23 13.71
C TYR A 100 -2.91 7.60 12.52
N ASN A 101 -3.39 8.85 12.47
CA ASN A 101 -4.25 9.37 11.42
C ASN A 101 -3.50 10.23 10.40
N LYS A 102 -2.17 10.20 10.39
CA LYS A 102 -1.33 10.97 9.48
C LYS A 102 -0.68 10.09 8.43
N GLY A 103 -0.71 10.57 7.19
CA GLY A 103 0.00 9.96 6.08
C GLY A 103 1.53 10.04 6.24
N GLY A 104 2.23 9.33 5.36
CA GLY A 104 3.69 9.26 5.42
C GLY A 104 4.22 8.36 6.53
N SER A 105 5.47 8.60 6.94
CA SER A 105 6.15 7.84 7.98
C SER A 105 7.05 8.74 8.81
N ILE A 106 6.90 8.73 10.14
CA ILE A 106 7.78 9.46 11.05
C ILE A 106 9.22 8.91 11.07
N LEU A 107 9.40 7.64 10.64
CA LEU A 107 10.71 6.99 10.52
C LEU A 107 11.33 7.15 9.13
N GLY A 108 10.63 7.81 8.19
CA GLY A 108 11.01 7.73 6.78
C GLY A 108 10.87 6.31 6.24
N THR A 109 11.43 6.05 5.07
CA THR A 109 11.47 4.74 4.43
C THR A 109 12.56 4.70 3.34
N SER A 110 13.04 3.52 2.99
CA SER A 110 13.94 3.36 1.85
C SER A 110 13.70 2.04 1.11
N ARG A 111 14.18 1.98 -0.15
CA ARG A 111 14.20 0.75 -0.95
C ARG A 111 15.54 0.02 -0.86
N PHE A 112 16.41 0.46 0.06
CA PHE A 112 17.68 -0.20 0.32
C PHE A 112 17.43 -1.63 0.81
N ASN A 113 18.11 -2.59 0.20
CA ASN A 113 17.96 -4.01 0.52
C ASN A 113 19.32 -4.59 0.92
N PRO A 114 19.57 -4.78 2.21
CA PRO A 114 20.85 -5.27 2.72
C PRO A 114 21.14 -6.73 2.38
N VAL A 115 20.12 -7.53 2.02
CA VAL A 115 20.32 -8.98 1.71
C VAL A 115 21.01 -9.20 0.34
N LYS A 116 21.13 -8.15 -0.48
CA LYS A 116 21.84 -8.25 -1.77
C LYS A 116 23.36 -8.34 -1.62
N ASP A 117 23.86 -7.96 -0.45
CA ASP A 117 25.26 -7.94 -0.12
C ASP A 117 25.47 -8.48 1.30
N THR A 118 26.31 -9.50 1.45
CA THR A 118 26.58 -10.13 2.74
C THR A 118 27.19 -9.16 3.76
N GLU A 119 28.09 -8.27 3.32
CA GLU A 119 28.68 -7.25 4.19
C GLU A 119 27.62 -6.28 4.74
N HIS A 120 26.65 -5.88 3.90
CA HIS A 120 25.55 -5.04 4.34
C HIS A 120 24.64 -5.76 5.33
N LEU A 121 24.38 -7.05 5.14
CA LEU A 121 23.60 -7.84 6.09
C LEU A 121 24.31 -7.94 7.44
N ASP A 122 25.61 -8.24 7.45
CA ASP A 122 26.40 -8.34 8.66
C ASP A 122 26.46 -7.01 9.44
N LYS A 123 26.61 -5.88 8.72
CA LYS A 123 26.54 -4.53 9.29
C LYS A 123 25.17 -4.25 9.92
N LEU A 124 24.08 -4.60 9.24
CA LEU A 124 22.73 -4.46 9.78
C LEU A 124 22.57 -5.26 11.08
N ILE A 125 22.93 -6.53 11.06
CA ILE A 125 22.79 -7.41 12.23
C ILE A 125 23.64 -6.91 13.40
N SER A 126 24.87 -6.49 13.13
CA SER A 126 25.75 -5.87 14.15
C SER A 126 25.13 -4.60 14.74
N GLY A 127 24.55 -3.74 13.91
CA GLY A 127 23.85 -2.54 14.33
C GLY A 127 22.61 -2.83 15.19
N LEU A 128 21.81 -3.86 14.84
CA LEU A 128 20.67 -4.29 15.64
C LEU A 128 21.14 -4.77 17.03
N LYS A 129 22.18 -5.61 17.09
CA LYS A 129 22.77 -6.12 18.35
C LYS A 129 23.32 -4.98 19.21
N GLN A 130 24.06 -4.03 18.65
CA GLN A 130 24.59 -2.87 19.38
C GLN A 130 23.48 -2.00 19.99
N ASN A 131 22.30 -1.98 19.37
CA ASN A 131 21.12 -1.29 19.88
C ASN A 131 20.22 -2.15 20.76
N ASN A 132 20.66 -3.36 21.15
CA ASN A 132 19.89 -4.34 21.93
C ASN A 132 18.54 -4.73 21.30
N ILE A 133 18.42 -4.68 19.97
CA ILE A 133 17.23 -5.07 19.23
C ILE A 133 17.29 -6.57 18.93
N ASP A 134 16.41 -7.36 19.54
CA ASP A 134 16.23 -8.79 19.28
C ASP A 134 14.82 -9.15 18.79
N LYS A 135 13.97 -8.14 18.64
CA LYS A 135 12.59 -8.25 18.15
C LYS A 135 12.39 -7.20 17.06
N LEU A 136 12.12 -7.62 15.84
CA LEU A 136 12.06 -6.72 14.70
C LEU A 136 10.67 -6.77 14.03
N ILE A 137 10.00 -5.63 13.97
CA ILE A 137 8.78 -5.44 13.21
C ILE A 137 9.15 -4.74 11.91
N VAL A 138 8.93 -5.42 10.78
CA VAL A 138 9.23 -4.92 9.43
C VAL A 138 7.93 -4.54 8.73
N ILE A 139 7.73 -3.26 8.49
CA ILE A 139 6.56 -2.72 7.78
C ILE A 139 6.94 -2.57 6.31
N GLY A 140 6.39 -3.41 5.41
CA GLY A 140 6.81 -3.36 4.02
C GLY A 140 6.03 -4.23 3.06
N GLY A 141 6.40 -4.16 1.78
CA GLY A 141 5.81 -4.95 0.70
C GLY A 141 6.55 -6.27 0.46
N GLU A 142 6.37 -6.84 -0.74
CA GLU A 142 6.93 -8.12 -1.18
C GLU A 142 8.45 -8.25 -0.93
N GLY A 143 9.23 -7.26 -1.39
CA GLY A 143 10.69 -7.30 -1.22
C GLY A 143 11.13 -7.25 0.24
N SER A 144 10.37 -6.57 1.10
CA SER A 144 10.64 -6.50 2.53
C SER A 144 10.22 -7.77 3.25
N ALA A 145 9.17 -8.46 2.77
CA ALA A 145 8.77 -9.77 3.28
C ALA A 145 9.86 -10.82 3.01
N TYR A 146 10.46 -10.80 1.82
CA TYR A 146 11.62 -11.63 1.51
C TYR A 146 12.82 -11.35 2.43
N LEU A 147 13.13 -10.06 2.67
CA LEU A 147 14.17 -9.66 3.61
C LEU A 147 13.87 -10.16 5.02
N SER A 148 12.62 -10.03 5.49
CA SER A 148 12.17 -10.54 6.80
C SER A 148 12.40 -12.05 6.93
N LEU A 149 12.06 -12.82 5.88
CA LEU A 149 12.30 -14.26 5.83
C LEU A 149 13.78 -14.59 5.93
N LYS A 150 14.64 -13.87 5.19
CA LYS A 150 16.09 -14.08 5.23
C LYS A 150 16.70 -13.79 6.59
N ILE A 151 16.31 -12.69 7.24
CA ILE A 151 16.80 -12.36 8.59
C ILE A 151 16.35 -13.46 9.57
N ALA A 152 15.08 -13.87 9.54
CA ALA A 152 14.55 -14.89 10.45
C ALA A 152 15.27 -16.25 10.29
N HIS A 153 15.68 -16.64 9.09
CA HIS A 153 16.39 -17.88 8.83
C HIS A 153 17.87 -17.82 9.21
N LEU A 154 18.55 -16.72 8.84
CA LEU A 154 19.99 -16.61 9.04
C LEU A 154 20.35 -16.17 10.45
N HIS A 155 19.45 -15.46 11.15
CA HIS A 155 19.65 -14.88 12.46
C HIS A 155 18.46 -15.19 13.40
N PRO A 156 18.27 -16.48 13.79
CA PRO A 156 17.14 -16.90 14.61
C PRO A 156 17.12 -16.27 16.01
N GLU A 157 18.23 -15.66 16.44
CA GLU A 157 18.30 -14.87 17.68
C GLU A 157 17.52 -13.54 17.60
N ILE A 158 17.09 -13.11 16.39
CA ILE A 158 16.26 -11.94 16.16
C ILE A 158 14.87 -12.41 15.72
N ALA A 159 13.88 -12.24 16.59
CA ALA A 159 12.48 -12.54 16.21
C ALA A 159 11.96 -11.51 15.23
N VAL A 160 11.50 -11.93 14.04
CA VAL A 160 11.05 -11.05 12.97
C VAL A 160 9.60 -11.28 12.64
N VAL A 161 8.78 -10.22 12.68
CA VAL A 161 7.40 -10.22 12.20
C VAL A 161 7.24 -9.16 11.12
N HIS A 162 6.65 -9.55 10.00
CA HIS A 162 6.36 -8.69 8.87
C HIS A 162 4.93 -8.16 8.92
N VAL A 163 4.76 -6.85 8.68
CA VAL A 163 3.44 -6.20 8.53
C VAL A 163 3.24 -5.85 7.05
N PRO A 164 2.22 -6.43 6.38
CA PRO A 164 2.03 -6.31 4.94
C PRO A 164 1.59 -4.90 4.54
N LYS A 165 2.39 -4.21 3.73
CA LYS A 165 2.19 -2.83 3.30
C LYS A 165 2.30 -2.70 1.79
N THR A 166 1.18 -2.43 1.11
CA THR A 166 1.17 -2.08 -0.32
C THR A 166 -0.16 -1.42 -0.70
N ILE A 167 -0.10 -0.37 -1.53
CA ILE A 167 -1.31 0.21 -2.15
C ILE A 167 -1.76 -0.56 -3.39
N ASP A 168 -0.92 -1.47 -3.91
CA ASP A 168 -1.21 -2.21 -5.14
C ASP A 168 -2.13 -3.41 -4.90
N ASN A 169 -2.36 -3.77 -3.64
CA ASN A 169 -3.17 -4.92 -3.22
C ASN A 169 -2.71 -6.25 -3.80
N ASP A 170 -1.40 -6.38 -4.02
CA ASP A 170 -0.76 -7.49 -4.71
C ASP A 170 -0.24 -8.59 -3.77
N LEU A 171 -0.37 -8.45 -2.45
CA LEU A 171 0.00 -9.50 -1.49
C LEU A 171 -1.13 -10.53 -1.34
N ILE A 172 -0.74 -11.81 -1.23
CA ILE A 172 -1.68 -12.90 -0.98
C ILE A 172 -2.01 -12.93 0.51
N LEU A 173 -3.18 -12.42 0.87
CA LEU A 173 -3.70 -12.41 2.24
C LEU A 173 -4.91 -13.34 2.39
N PRO A 174 -5.20 -13.86 3.60
CA PRO A 174 -6.35 -14.71 3.86
C PRO A 174 -7.65 -14.03 3.40
N ASN A 175 -8.59 -14.82 2.90
CA ASN A 175 -9.91 -14.36 2.45
C ASN A 175 -9.86 -13.22 1.41
N LYS A 176 -8.74 -13.09 0.68
CA LYS A 176 -8.50 -11.99 -0.26
C LYS A 176 -8.59 -10.61 0.40
N HIS A 177 -8.33 -10.53 1.72
CA HIS A 177 -8.35 -9.27 2.46
C HIS A 177 -7.46 -8.23 1.77
N PRO A 178 -7.86 -6.94 1.69
CA PRO A 178 -7.00 -5.92 1.12
C PRO A 178 -5.75 -5.71 1.98
N SER A 179 -4.63 -5.37 1.33
CA SER A 179 -3.44 -4.90 2.04
C SER A 179 -3.67 -3.47 2.55
N PHE A 180 -3.08 -3.10 3.68
CA PHE A 180 -3.30 -1.76 4.21
C PHE A 180 -2.69 -0.68 3.29
N GLY A 181 -3.37 0.45 3.23
CA GLY A 181 -3.09 1.57 2.34
C GLY A 181 -3.83 1.49 1.01
N PHE A 182 -4.32 0.32 0.61
CA PHE A 182 -5.07 0.15 -0.63
C PHE A 182 -6.42 0.89 -0.59
N GLU A 183 -7.22 0.72 0.47
CA GLU A 183 -8.54 1.36 0.57
C GLU A 183 -8.44 2.88 0.60
N THR A 184 -7.42 3.42 1.25
CA THR A 184 -7.16 4.87 1.24
C THR A 184 -6.73 5.34 -0.15
N ALA A 185 -5.80 4.63 -0.80
CA ALA A 185 -5.35 4.97 -2.14
C ALA A 185 -6.50 4.89 -3.16
N LEU A 186 -7.35 3.87 -3.04
CA LEU A 186 -8.57 3.72 -3.83
C LEU A 186 -9.51 4.91 -3.63
N HIS A 187 -9.78 5.29 -2.38
CA HIS A 187 -10.64 6.43 -2.06
C HIS A 187 -10.10 7.74 -2.64
N ALA A 188 -8.82 8.03 -2.41
CA ALA A 188 -8.18 9.25 -2.89
C ALA A 188 -8.14 9.30 -4.43
N GLY A 189 -7.76 8.20 -5.08
CA GLY A 189 -7.75 8.10 -6.54
C GLY A 189 -9.14 8.23 -7.16
N THR A 190 -10.17 7.68 -6.51
CA THR A 190 -11.57 7.84 -6.91
C THR A 190 -11.96 9.32 -6.93
N LYS A 191 -11.64 10.08 -5.88
CA LYS A 191 -11.94 11.52 -5.82
C LYS A 191 -11.25 12.32 -6.92
N ILE A 192 -10.00 11.98 -7.23
CA ILE A 192 -9.28 12.63 -8.34
C ILE A 192 -9.99 12.33 -9.67
N VAL A 193 -10.32 11.08 -9.95
CA VAL A 193 -10.96 10.69 -11.22
C VAL A 193 -12.38 11.25 -11.34
N GLU A 194 -13.15 11.33 -10.24
CA GLU A 194 -14.46 12.01 -10.23
C GLU A 194 -14.33 13.48 -10.67
N THR A 195 -13.32 14.19 -10.13
CA THR A 195 -13.04 15.58 -10.52
C THR A 195 -12.65 15.69 -12.01
N LEU A 196 -11.79 14.79 -12.49
CA LEU A 196 -11.43 14.74 -13.91
C LEU A 196 -12.64 14.46 -14.82
N ARG A 197 -13.61 13.65 -14.37
CA ARG A 197 -14.83 13.39 -15.14
C ARG A 197 -15.71 14.63 -15.31
N GLU A 198 -15.87 15.43 -14.26
CA GLU A 198 -16.63 16.68 -14.36
C GLU A 198 -15.90 17.70 -15.24
N ASP A 199 -14.58 17.79 -15.15
CA ASP A 199 -13.78 18.61 -16.05
C ASP A 199 -13.90 18.12 -17.51
N ALA A 200 -13.77 16.82 -17.76
CA ALA A 200 -13.92 16.22 -19.09
C ALA A 200 -15.27 16.57 -19.72
N LYS A 201 -16.35 16.48 -18.94
CA LYS A 201 -17.71 16.82 -19.38
C LYS A 201 -17.87 18.31 -19.67
N THR A 202 -17.32 19.15 -18.79
CA THR A 202 -17.44 20.62 -18.88
C THR A 202 -16.69 21.17 -20.10
N CYS A 203 -15.45 20.68 -20.31
CA CYS A 203 -14.56 21.17 -21.36
C CYS A 203 -14.59 20.33 -22.65
N ARG A 204 -15.43 19.28 -22.71
CA ARG A 204 -15.53 18.34 -23.85
C ARG A 204 -14.16 17.77 -24.24
N ARG A 205 -13.44 17.21 -23.29
CA ARG A 205 -12.11 16.63 -23.49
C ARG A 205 -11.99 15.22 -22.88
N TRP A 206 -10.90 14.56 -23.15
CA TRP A 206 -10.62 13.23 -22.69
C TRP A 206 -9.37 13.21 -21.79
N PHE A 207 -9.42 12.40 -20.76
CA PHE A 207 -8.26 12.14 -19.92
C PHE A 207 -7.82 10.68 -20.04
N LEU A 208 -6.50 10.47 -20.18
CA LEU A 208 -5.84 9.22 -19.88
C LEU A 208 -5.23 9.35 -18.49
N ALA A 209 -5.84 8.72 -17.51
CA ALA A 209 -5.40 8.76 -16.11
C ALA A 209 -4.64 7.49 -15.78
N THR A 210 -3.30 7.57 -15.66
CA THR A 210 -2.45 6.44 -15.29
C THR A 210 -2.34 6.37 -13.78
N THR A 211 -2.69 5.21 -13.18
CA THR A 211 -2.54 4.98 -11.73
C THR A 211 -1.38 4.06 -11.44
N MET A 212 -0.84 4.16 -10.23
CA MET A 212 0.07 3.15 -9.69
C MET A 212 -0.57 1.77 -9.68
N GLY A 213 0.24 0.74 -9.51
CA GLY A 213 -0.16 -0.67 -9.60
C GLY A 213 0.66 -1.39 -10.66
N ARG A 214 1.93 -1.66 -10.33
CA ARG A 214 2.89 -2.17 -11.31
C ARG A 214 2.63 -3.63 -11.67
N LYS A 215 2.39 -4.49 -10.67
CA LYS A 215 2.25 -5.94 -10.87
C LYS A 215 0.80 -6.37 -10.99
N ALA A 216 -0.13 -5.56 -10.48
CA ALA A 216 -1.55 -5.89 -10.40
C ALA A 216 -2.43 -4.68 -10.67
N GLY A 217 -3.50 -4.90 -11.41
CA GLY A 217 -4.44 -3.86 -11.83
C GLY A 217 -5.53 -3.52 -10.81
N PHE A 218 -5.48 -4.02 -9.56
CA PHE A 218 -6.53 -3.82 -8.57
C PHE A 218 -6.84 -2.34 -8.32
N LEU A 219 -5.81 -1.50 -8.18
CA LEU A 219 -5.98 -0.09 -7.87
C LEU A 219 -6.65 0.66 -9.03
N ALA A 220 -6.16 0.46 -10.26
CA ALA A 220 -6.75 1.04 -11.45
C ALA A 220 -8.20 0.59 -11.65
N LEU A 221 -8.46 -0.73 -11.51
CA LEU A 221 -9.78 -1.32 -11.66
C LEU A 221 -10.76 -0.77 -10.63
N GLY A 222 -10.34 -0.72 -9.36
CA GLY A 222 -11.17 -0.20 -8.27
C GLY A 222 -11.49 1.29 -8.43
N ILE A 223 -10.48 2.13 -8.73
CA ILE A 223 -10.66 3.56 -8.98
C ILE A 223 -11.59 3.77 -10.19
N GLY A 224 -11.35 3.05 -11.28
CA GLY A 224 -12.14 3.18 -12.48
C GLY A 224 -13.61 2.81 -12.28
N LEU A 225 -13.87 1.72 -11.55
CA LEU A 225 -15.22 1.28 -11.21
C LEU A 225 -15.91 2.30 -10.28
N ALA A 226 -15.26 2.65 -9.17
CA ALA A 226 -15.84 3.53 -8.15
C ALA A 226 -16.10 4.94 -8.68
N ALA A 227 -15.16 5.51 -9.44
CA ALA A 227 -15.32 6.82 -10.05
C ALA A 227 -16.21 6.82 -11.31
N GLY A 228 -16.61 5.66 -11.83
CA GLY A 228 -17.37 5.55 -13.08
C GLY A 228 -16.57 6.03 -14.30
N ALA A 229 -15.33 5.64 -14.43
CA ALA A 229 -14.51 5.90 -15.60
C ALA A 229 -15.16 5.33 -16.88
N THR A 230 -14.89 5.94 -18.03
CA THR A 230 -15.44 5.48 -19.30
C THR A 230 -14.92 4.08 -19.65
N SER A 231 -13.66 3.82 -19.34
CA SER A 231 -13.02 2.51 -19.47
C SER A 231 -11.83 2.42 -18.52
N THR A 232 -11.44 1.20 -18.17
CA THR A 232 -10.23 0.92 -17.41
C THR A 232 -9.47 -0.20 -18.09
N LEU A 233 -8.14 -0.06 -18.22
CA LEU A 233 -7.26 -1.09 -18.74
C LEU A 233 -6.26 -1.51 -17.66
N ILE A 234 -6.06 -2.81 -17.53
CA ILE A 234 -5.16 -3.40 -16.53
C ILE A 234 -4.20 -4.40 -17.20
N PRO A 235 -3.01 -4.63 -16.62
CA PRO A 235 -1.99 -5.49 -17.22
C PRO A 235 -2.45 -6.95 -17.40
N GLU A 236 -3.35 -7.43 -16.55
CA GLU A 236 -3.86 -8.80 -16.61
C GLU A 236 -4.62 -9.11 -17.91
N GLU A 237 -5.19 -8.10 -18.55
CA GLU A 237 -5.89 -8.26 -19.85
C GLU A 237 -4.94 -8.66 -20.99
N PHE A 238 -3.63 -8.48 -20.82
CA PHE A 238 -2.59 -8.76 -21.79
C PHE A 238 -1.74 -9.99 -21.42
N THR A 239 -2.20 -10.83 -20.50
CA THR A 239 -1.48 -12.05 -20.11
C THR A 239 -1.39 -13.02 -21.30
N GLY A 240 -0.16 -13.45 -21.63
CA GLY A 240 0.10 -14.35 -22.78
C GLY A 240 0.20 -13.66 -24.15
N PHE A 241 0.08 -12.33 -24.16
CA PHE A 241 0.22 -11.50 -25.36
C PHE A 241 0.99 -10.24 -25.01
N ALA A 242 2.03 -9.90 -25.75
CA ALA A 242 2.78 -8.65 -25.57
C ALA A 242 2.24 -7.61 -26.56
N PRO A 243 1.37 -6.66 -26.09
CA PRO A 243 0.76 -5.67 -26.97
C PRO A 243 1.78 -4.61 -27.37
N THR A 244 1.58 -4.03 -28.55
CA THR A 244 2.24 -2.79 -28.94
C THR A 244 1.47 -1.58 -28.39
N PRO A 245 2.07 -0.37 -28.37
CA PRO A 245 1.34 0.85 -28.06
C PRO A 245 0.13 1.07 -28.99
N GLU A 246 0.24 0.67 -30.24
CA GLU A 246 -0.81 0.75 -31.26
C GLU A 246 -1.99 -0.15 -30.92
N ASP A 247 -1.73 -1.38 -30.43
CA ASP A 247 -2.78 -2.31 -30.01
C ASP A 247 -3.62 -1.71 -28.87
N ILE A 248 -2.96 -1.16 -27.85
CA ILE A 248 -3.63 -0.51 -26.72
C ILE A 248 -4.37 0.75 -27.16
N SER A 249 -3.73 1.56 -28.01
CA SER A 249 -4.35 2.78 -28.56
C SER A 249 -5.59 2.45 -29.40
N THR A 250 -5.63 1.30 -30.07
CA THR A 250 -6.82 0.81 -30.79
C THR A 250 -7.99 0.53 -29.87
N ILE A 251 -7.74 -0.04 -28.68
CA ILE A 251 -8.78 -0.25 -27.66
C ILE A 251 -9.31 1.10 -27.17
N ILE A 252 -8.41 2.04 -26.88
CA ILE A 252 -8.77 3.41 -26.44
C ILE A 252 -9.58 4.12 -27.53
N PHE A 253 -9.12 4.06 -28.77
CA PHE A 253 -9.79 4.65 -29.92
C PHE A 253 -11.19 4.09 -30.13
N SER A 254 -11.37 2.76 -30.01
CA SER A 254 -12.69 2.12 -30.08
C SER A 254 -13.64 2.64 -29.00
N THR A 255 -13.14 2.79 -27.77
CA THR A 255 -13.88 3.38 -26.64
C THR A 255 -14.34 4.81 -26.96
N ILE A 256 -13.42 5.65 -27.47
CA ILE A 256 -13.72 7.04 -27.86
C ILE A 256 -14.80 7.07 -28.92
N ARG A 257 -14.65 6.29 -30.01
CA ARG A 257 -15.64 6.22 -31.11
C ARG A 257 -17.03 5.82 -30.63
N LYS A 258 -17.11 4.75 -29.80
CA LYS A 258 -18.40 4.32 -29.24
C LYS A 258 -19.05 5.40 -28.39
N ARG A 259 -18.25 6.11 -27.59
CA ARG A 259 -18.74 7.21 -26.75
C ARG A 259 -19.23 8.42 -27.57
N ILE A 260 -18.49 8.76 -28.63
CA ILE A 260 -18.90 9.82 -29.56
C ILE A 260 -20.22 9.45 -30.28
N ALA A 261 -20.37 8.17 -30.69
CA ALA A 261 -21.65 7.68 -31.26
C ALA A 261 -22.83 7.83 -30.29
N MET A 262 -22.55 7.79 -28.96
CA MET A 262 -23.54 8.11 -27.91
C MET A 262 -23.75 9.62 -27.70
N LYS A 263 -23.25 10.49 -28.59
CA LYS A 263 -23.28 11.98 -28.53
C LYS A 263 -22.54 12.54 -27.31
N LYS A 264 -21.49 11.85 -26.80
CA LYS A 264 -20.69 12.25 -25.68
C LYS A 264 -19.19 12.26 -26.04
N ASN A 265 -18.68 13.41 -26.56
CA ASN A 265 -17.27 13.56 -26.89
C ASN A 265 -16.46 14.02 -25.65
N TYR A 266 -16.47 13.19 -24.60
CA TYR A 266 -15.70 13.41 -23.38
C TYR A 266 -15.62 12.11 -22.58
N GLY A 267 -14.57 11.96 -21.78
CA GLY A 267 -14.45 10.80 -20.90
C GLY A 267 -13.13 10.74 -20.15
N VAL A 268 -13.04 9.79 -19.24
CA VAL A 268 -11.79 9.43 -18.54
C VAL A 268 -11.55 7.95 -18.78
N ILE A 269 -10.34 7.62 -19.18
CA ILE A 269 -9.84 6.26 -19.29
C ILE A 269 -8.77 6.08 -18.24
N VAL A 270 -8.96 5.12 -17.34
CA VAL A 270 -8.00 4.80 -16.29
C VAL A 270 -7.10 3.68 -16.79
N LEU A 271 -5.80 3.84 -16.61
CA LEU A 271 -4.77 2.90 -17.03
C LEU A 271 -3.93 2.48 -15.82
N ALA A 272 -3.67 1.20 -15.64
CA ALA A 272 -2.67 0.76 -14.67
C ALA A 272 -1.25 0.96 -15.25
N GLU A 273 -0.32 1.51 -14.47
CA GLU A 273 1.07 1.72 -14.93
C GLU A 273 1.76 0.41 -15.35
N GLY A 274 1.34 -0.72 -14.78
CA GLY A 274 1.87 -2.05 -15.10
C GLY A 274 1.66 -2.51 -16.55
N ILE A 275 0.82 -1.81 -17.32
CA ILE A 275 0.70 -2.03 -18.76
C ILE A 275 2.03 -1.79 -19.47
N LEU A 276 2.86 -0.86 -18.98
CA LEU A 276 4.21 -0.64 -19.53
C LEU A 276 5.08 -1.89 -19.50
N ASP A 277 4.98 -2.69 -18.43
CA ASP A 277 5.77 -3.93 -18.27
C ASP A 277 5.26 -5.06 -19.22
N CYS A 278 4.05 -4.91 -19.79
CA CYS A 278 3.47 -5.86 -20.74
C CYS A 278 3.79 -5.54 -22.19
N LEU A 279 4.23 -4.31 -22.51
CA LEU A 279 4.45 -3.87 -23.88
C LEU A 279 5.58 -4.62 -24.56
N ASP A 280 5.37 -4.94 -25.85
CA ASP A 280 6.43 -5.47 -26.71
C ASP A 280 7.51 -4.42 -26.96
N THR A 281 8.68 -4.60 -26.35
CA THR A 281 9.77 -3.64 -26.40
C THR A 281 10.51 -3.66 -27.74
N GLU A 282 10.45 -4.78 -28.49
CA GLU A 282 11.12 -4.92 -29.78
C GLU A 282 10.29 -4.34 -30.92
N ARG A 283 8.97 -4.53 -30.85
CA ARG A 283 8.03 -4.03 -31.85
C ARG A 283 7.64 -2.56 -31.64
N SER A 284 7.88 -1.99 -30.44
CA SER A 284 7.58 -0.60 -30.13
C SER A 284 8.75 0.33 -30.47
N ALA A 285 8.58 1.19 -31.47
CA ALA A 285 9.58 2.20 -31.82
C ALA A 285 9.83 3.20 -30.68
N ALA A 286 8.79 3.57 -29.93
CA ALA A 286 8.86 4.48 -28.80
C ALA A 286 9.70 3.87 -27.64
N LEU A 287 9.57 2.57 -27.36
CA LEU A 287 10.28 1.91 -26.29
C LEU A 287 11.75 1.57 -26.65
N ARG A 288 12.06 1.38 -27.93
CA ARG A 288 13.43 1.16 -28.38
C ARG A 288 14.37 2.33 -28.08
N GLN A 289 13.84 3.55 -28.06
CA GLN A 289 14.60 4.78 -27.81
C GLN A 289 14.66 5.17 -26.33
N CYS A 290 14.02 4.39 -25.43
CA CYS A 290 13.97 4.71 -24.02
C CYS A 290 15.27 4.46 -23.28
N VAL A 291 15.51 5.22 -22.23
CA VAL A 291 16.67 5.09 -21.35
C VAL A 291 16.73 3.69 -20.74
N ARG A 292 17.91 3.08 -20.85
CA ARG A 292 18.19 1.75 -20.29
C ARG A 292 19.10 1.84 -19.08
N ASP A 293 18.99 0.88 -18.17
CA ASP A 293 19.91 0.74 -17.05
C ASP A 293 21.25 0.12 -17.52
N ASP A 294 22.22 0.05 -16.61
CA ASP A 294 23.56 -0.51 -16.89
C ASP A 294 23.54 -2.00 -17.31
N MET A 295 22.39 -2.66 -17.15
CA MET A 295 22.13 -4.03 -17.60
C MET A 295 21.33 -4.08 -18.91
N GLY A 296 21.11 -2.95 -19.59
CA GLY A 296 20.37 -2.86 -20.85
C GLY A 296 18.85 -2.93 -20.73
N ARG A 297 18.28 -2.91 -19.51
CA ARG A 297 16.83 -3.00 -19.26
C ARG A 297 16.21 -1.61 -19.28
N ILE A 298 15.00 -1.51 -19.85
CA ILE A 298 14.25 -0.24 -19.91
C ILE A 298 13.96 0.27 -18.50
N ARG A 299 14.27 1.56 -18.26
CA ARG A 299 13.92 2.25 -17.01
C ARG A 299 12.47 2.74 -17.05
N TYR A 300 11.52 1.82 -16.87
CA TYR A 300 10.09 2.14 -16.90
C TYR A 300 9.66 3.28 -15.96
N SER A 301 10.41 3.51 -14.86
CA SER A 301 10.13 4.62 -13.94
C SER A 301 10.32 6.02 -14.52
N GLN A 302 10.94 6.11 -15.71
CA GLN A 302 11.18 7.36 -16.44
C GLN A 302 10.27 7.51 -17.67
N ILE A 303 9.36 6.56 -17.90
CA ILE A 303 8.45 6.55 -19.03
C ILE A 303 7.03 6.77 -18.51
N GLU A 304 6.37 7.77 -19.06
CA GLU A 304 4.95 7.96 -18.83
C GLU A 304 4.14 7.16 -19.84
N LEU A 305 3.24 6.30 -19.40
CA LEU A 305 2.41 5.46 -20.28
C LEU A 305 1.63 6.32 -21.29
N GLY A 306 1.17 7.51 -20.87
CA GLY A 306 0.51 8.47 -21.74
C GLY A 306 1.37 8.90 -22.92
N ASP A 307 2.67 9.13 -22.72
CA ASP A 307 3.58 9.56 -23.79
C ASP A 307 3.79 8.49 -24.86
N VAL A 308 3.68 7.23 -24.44
CA VAL A 308 3.80 6.08 -25.35
C VAL A 308 2.52 5.85 -26.16
N LEU A 309 1.35 6.08 -25.55
CA LEU A 309 0.06 5.77 -26.16
C LEU A 309 -0.55 6.93 -26.97
N ILE A 310 -0.24 8.18 -26.63
CA ILE A 310 -0.81 9.36 -27.28
C ILE A 310 -0.42 9.48 -28.75
N PRO A 311 0.84 9.26 -29.19
CA PRO A 311 1.19 9.42 -30.60
C PRO A 311 0.36 8.51 -31.54
N PRO A 312 0.33 7.17 -31.39
CA PRO A 312 -0.47 6.32 -32.28
C PRO A 312 -1.98 6.62 -32.19
N LEU A 313 -2.46 6.99 -30.99
CA LEU A 313 -3.87 7.37 -30.83
C LEU A 313 -4.22 8.65 -31.59
N LYS A 314 -3.36 9.65 -31.61
CA LYS A 314 -3.55 10.89 -32.39
C LYS A 314 -3.60 10.63 -33.89
N GLU A 315 -2.78 9.72 -34.41
CA GLU A 315 -2.81 9.32 -35.82
C GLU A 315 -4.17 8.70 -36.18
N MET A 316 -4.65 7.73 -35.38
CA MET A 316 -5.97 7.09 -35.60
C MET A 316 -7.13 8.11 -35.57
N LEU A 317 -7.07 9.07 -34.64
CA LEU A 317 -8.08 10.12 -34.52
C LEU A 317 -8.06 11.04 -35.75
N LYS A 318 -6.88 11.44 -36.24
CA LYS A 318 -6.70 12.28 -37.43
C LYS A 318 -7.20 11.58 -38.67
N GLU A 319 -6.85 10.35 -38.92
CA GLU A 319 -7.32 9.53 -40.04
C GLU A 319 -8.85 9.41 -40.07
N SER A 320 -9.45 9.26 -38.87
CA SER A 320 -10.89 9.15 -38.70
C SER A 320 -11.61 10.52 -38.69
N LYS A 321 -10.88 11.62 -38.87
CA LYS A 321 -11.41 13.01 -38.83
C LYS A 321 -12.19 13.32 -37.54
N LEU A 322 -11.75 12.74 -36.43
CA LEU A 322 -12.32 12.97 -35.10
C LEU A 322 -11.53 14.07 -34.38
N ASP A 323 -12.21 15.16 -34.05
CA ASP A 323 -11.62 16.21 -33.20
C ASP A 323 -11.79 15.84 -31.73
N VAL A 324 -10.68 15.38 -31.13
CA VAL A 324 -10.63 14.90 -29.72
C VAL A 324 -9.44 15.53 -29.03
N HIS A 325 -9.70 16.32 -28.00
CA HIS A 325 -8.65 16.86 -27.13
C HIS A 325 -8.30 15.86 -26.02
N MET A 326 -7.04 15.39 -26.01
CA MET A 326 -6.54 14.39 -25.06
C MET A 326 -5.55 15.00 -24.08
N ILE A 327 -5.70 14.66 -22.80
CA ILE A 327 -4.80 15.07 -21.71
C ILE A 327 -4.37 13.84 -20.92
N THR A 328 -3.10 13.75 -20.58
CA THR A 328 -2.56 12.73 -19.67
C THR A 328 -2.56 13.24 -18.24
N LYS A 329 -2.80 12.35 -17.28
CA LYS A 329 -2.68 12.63 -15.85
C LYS A 329 -2.13 11.40 -15.14
N ASN A 330 -1.01 11.56 -14.44
CA ASN A 330 -0.50 10.53 -13.54
C ASN A 330 -1.11 10.70 -12.16
N ILE A 331 -1.60 9.60 -11.59
CA ILE A 331 -2.19 9.51 -10.26
C ILE A 331 -1.33 8.51 -9.47
N GLY A 332 -0.43 9.00 -8.65
CA GLY A 332 0.58 8.12 -8.03
C GLY A 332 1.05 8.59 -6.67
N TYR A 333 1.98 9.53 -6.64
CA TYR A 333 2.63 9.94 -5.40
C TYR A 333 1.66 10.52 -4.37
N GLU A 334 0.62 11.23 -4.81
CA GLU A 334 -0.45 11.76 -3.97
C GLU A 334 -1.21 10.65 -3.23
N LEU A 335 -1.29 9.43 -3.77
CA LEU A 335 -1.97 8.30 -3.13
C LEU A 335 -1.19 7.68 -1.97
N ARG A 336 0.14 7.82 -1.97
CA ARG A 336 1.03 7.11 -1.04
C ARG A 336 1.09 7.74 0.35
N CYS A 337 0.87 9.04 0.45
CA CYS A 337 1.08 9.80 1.67
C CYS A 337 -0.16 10.58 2.12
N CYS A 338 -1.34 10.33 1.55
CA CYS A 338 -2.58 10.89 2.08
C CYS A 338 -2.89 10.31 3.47
N ASP A 339 -3.64 11.08 4.26
CA ASP A 339 -4.09 10.64 5.57
C ASP A 339 -5.00 9.40 5.41
N PRO A 340 -4.80 8.34 6.22
CA PRO A 340 -5.53 7.10 6.06
C PRO A 340 -7.01 7.25 6.36
N VAL A 341 -7.87 6.60 5.56
CA VAL A 341 -9.31 6.48 5.85
C VAL A 341 -9.55 5.57 7.04
N SER A 342 -10.76 5.64 7.63
CA SER A 342 -11.13 4.90 8.84
C SER A 342 -10.82 3.41 8.77
N PHE A 343 -11.04 2.78 7.60
CA PHE A 343 -10.72 1.37 7.38
C PHE A 343 -9.23 1.09 7.61
N ASP A 344 -8.35 1.84 6.95
CA ASP A 344 -6.91 1.64 7.08
C ASP A 344 -6.40 2.00 8.48
N VAL A 345 -6.98 3.01 9.15
CA VAL A 345 -6.62 3.34 10.55
C VAL A 345 -6.93 2.18 11.49
N GLU A 346 -8.14 1.63 11.42
CA GLU A 346 -8.56 0.51 12.28
C GLU A 346 -7.75 -0.74 11.97
N TYR A 347 -7.61 -1.07 10.69
CA TYR A 347 -6.89 -2.25 10.23
C TYR A 347 -5.40 -2.21 10.63
N THR A 348 -4.74 -1.08 10.45
CA THR A 348 -3.33 -0.92 10.78
C THR A 348 -3.06 -0.92 12.29
N LYS A 349 -3.98 -0.41 13.11
CA LYS A 349 -3.90 -0.57 14.57
C LYS A 349 -3.97 -2.04 14.97
N PHE A 350 -4.86 -2.80 14.33
CA PHE A 350 -4.99 -4.23 14.54
C PHE A 350 -3.70 -4.98 14.17
N LEU A 351 -3.12 -4.67 13.00
CA LEU A 351 -1.87 -5.30 12.55
C LEU A 351 -0.67 -4.95 13.44
N GLY A 352 -0.53 -3.69 13.86
CA GLY A 352 0.57 -3.27 14.72
C GLY A 352 0.50 -3.89 16.12
N TYR A 353 -0.69 -3.95 16.72
CA TYR A 353 -0.94 -4.71 17.94
C TYR A 353 -0.58 -6.19 17.76
N GLY A 354 -1.07 -6.79 16.66
CA GLY A 354 -0.85 -8.20 16.34
C GLY A 354 0.62 -8.55 16.16
N ALA A 355 1.40 -7.66 15.55
CA ALA A 355 2.84 -7.88 15.36
C ALA A 355 3.57 -8.04 16.71
N VAL A 356 3.24 -7.21 17.70
CA VAL A 356 3.80 -7.33 19.05
C VAL A 356 3.35 -8.62 19.72
N GLN A 357 2.04 -8.96 19.66
CA GLN A 357 1.51 -10.18 20.28
C GLN A 357 2.17 -11.44 19.71
N HIS A 358 2.37 -11.51 18.39
CA HIS A 358 2.99 -12.67 17.76
C HIS A 358 4.46 -12.82 18.17
N ILE A 359 5.24 -11.72 18.22
CA ILE A 359 6.63 -11.77 18.70
C ILE A 359 6.68 -12.26 20.16
N LEU A 360 5.83 -11.71 21.03
CA LEU A 360 5.79 -12.10 22.44
C LEU A 360 5.27 -13.53 22.64
N GLY A 361 4.47 -14.04 21.72
CA GLY A 361 4.02 -15.44 21.65
C GLY A 361 5.09 -16.40 21.09
N GLY A 362 6.29 -15.93 20.77
CA GLY A 362 7.40 -16.75 20.26
C GLY A 362 7.38 -16.98 18.74
N ASN A 363 6.50 -16.31 17.99
CA ASN A 363 6.49 -16.43 16.54
C ASN A 363 7.57 -15.55 15.89
N SER A 364 8.21 -16.09 14.85
CA SER A 364 9.20 -15.40 14.01
C SER A 364 9.09 -15.89 12.58
N GLY A 365 9.55 -15.10 11.60
CA GLY A 365 9.47 -15.45 10.18
C GLY A 365 8.04 -15.48 9.66
N ILE A 366 7.16 -14.67 10.20
CA ILE A 366 5.73 -14.63 9.84
C ILE A 366 5.30 -13.26 9.32
N MET A 367 4.24 -13.26 8.54
CA MET A 367 3.45 -12.06 8.19
C MET A 367 2.22 -12.02 9.07
N VAL A 368 2.02 -10.91 9.81
CA VAL A 368 0.79 -10.71 10.58
C VAL A 368 -0.39 -10.50 9.64
N THR A 369 -1.52 -11.12 9.97
CA THR A 369 -2.75 -11.01 9.20
C THR A 369 -3.95 -10.80 10.10
N ARG A 370 -5.07 -10.45 9.48
CA ARG A 370 -6.37 -10.40 10.12
C ARG A 370 -7.32 -11.35 9.41
N ASP A 371 -8.03 -12.15 10.18
CA ASP A 371 -9.12 -12.98 9.71
C ASP A 371 -10.40 -12.57 10.46
N PHE A 372 -11.22 -11.73 9.81
CA PHE A 372 -12.37 -11.02 10.41
C PHE A 372 -11.97 -10.22 11.66
N ASP A 373 -12.25 -10.72 12.84
CA ASP A 373 -11.99 -10.13 14.16
C ASP A 373 -10.81 -10.78 14.89
N LYS A 374 -10.13 -11.76 14.26
CA LYS A 374 -9.05 -12.55 14.87
C LYS A 374 -7.69 -12.15 14.31
N LEU A 375 -6.72 -12.12 15.22
CA LEU A 375 -5.31 -12.07 14.84
C LEU A 375 -4.92 -13.40 14.20
N GLY A 376 -4.28 -13.31 13.05
CA GLY A 376 -3.73 -14.44 12.34
C GLY A 376 -2.31 -14.17 11.86
N PHE A 377 -1.70 -15.16 11.28
CA PHE A 377 -0.40 -15.02 10.61
C PHE A 377 -0.26 -16.00 9.45
N LEU A 378 0.63 -15.67 8.55
CA LEU A 378 1.10 -16.56 7.49
C LEU A 378 2.61 -16.75 7.65
N PRO A 379 3.13 -17.99 7.67
CA PRO A 379 4.57 -18.23 7.58
C PRO A 379 5.09 -17.63 6.26
N LEU A 380 6.11 -16.76 6.34
CA LEU A 380 6.70 -16.13 5.16
C LEU A 380 7.26 -17.16 4.17
N GLU A 381 7.74 -18.29 4.68
CA GLU A 381 8.24 -19.41 3.89
C GLU A 381 7.15 -19.98 2.97
N SER A 382 5.91 -20.10 3.45
CA SER A 382 4.77 -20.60 2.64
C SER A 382 4.37 -19.65 1.53
N MET A 383 4.74 -18.39 1.61
CA MET A 383 4.47 -17.36 0.61
C MET A 383 5.56 -17.27 -0.47
N ALA A 384 6.74 -17.83 -0.20
CA ALA A 384 7.86 -17.81 -1.13
C ALA A 384 7.64 -18.82 -2.28
N GLY A 385 8.01 -18.42 -3.50
CA GLY A 385 8.13 -19.32 -4.63
C GLY A 385 9.37 -20.20 -4.55
N SER A 386 9.54 -21.10 -5.50
CA SER A 386 10.75 -21.96 -5.64
C SER A 386 12.04 -21.13 -5.84
N ASP A 387 11.91 -19.90 -6.34
CA ASP A 387 12.95 -18.90 -6.51
C ASP A 387 13.20 -18.06 -5.24
N GLY A 388 12.45 -18.33 -4.17
CA GLY A 388 12.48 -17.60 -2.91
C GLY A 388 11.77 -16.25 -2.93
N ILE A 389 11.20 -15.83 -4.07
CA ILE A 389 10.47 -14.56 -4.19
C ILE A 389 9.05 -14.73 -3.63
N ILE A 390 8.58 -13.74 -2.87
CA ILE A 390 7.19 -13.75 -2.36
C ILE A 390 6.22 -13.62 -3.54
N LYS A 391 5.29 -14.58 -3.62
CA LYS A 391 4.26 -14.60 -4.67
C LYS A 391 3.32 -13.40 -4.54
N SER A 392 3.01 -12.77 -5.67
CA SER A 392 2.01 -11.71 -5.75
C SER A 392 0.71 -12.23 -6.38
N ARG A 393 -0.44 -11.65 -5.94
CA ARG A 393 -1.74 -11.89 -6.58
C ARG A 393 -1.97 -10.89 -7.70
N ARG A 394 -2.80 -11.30 -8.65
CA ARG A 394 -3.25 -10.47 -9.78
C ARG A 394 -4.77 -10.47 -9.84
N VAL A 395 -5.34 -9.55 -10.61
CA VAL A 395 -6.77 -9.53 -10.89
C VAL A 395 -7.13 -10.78 -11.70
N ASP A 396 -8.08 -11.54 -11.19
CA ASP A 396 -8.65 -12.68 -11.92
C ASP A 396 -9.74 -12.17 -12.87
N LEU A 397 -9.49 -12.26 -14.18
CA LEU A 397 -10.40 -11.80 -15.21
C LEU A 397 -11.71 -12.63 -15.28
N SER A 398 -11.73 -13.82 -14.66
CA SER A 398 -12.93 -14.63 -14.52
C SER A 398 -13.77 -14.26 -13.29
N SER A 399 -13.26 -13.41 -12.40
CA SER A 399 -13.93 -13.02 -11.16
C SER A 399 -15.14 -12.12 -11.39
N ASP A 400 -16.08 -12.15 -10.44
CA ASP A 400 -17.23 -11.23 -10.45
C ASP A 400 -16.79 -9.76 -10.38
N LEU A 401 -15.73 -9.45 -9.61
CA LEU A 401 -15.19 -8.09 -9.55
C LEU A 401 -14.84 -7.56 -10.95
N TYR A 402 -14.12 -8.35 -11.75
CA TYR A 402 -13.76 -7.93 -13.09
C TYR A 402 -14.99 -7.88 -14.01
N ARG A 403 -15.88 -8.87 -13.94
CA ARG A 403 -17.12 -8.91 -14.75
C ARG A 403 -18.02 -7.71 -14.46
N VAL A 404 -18.22 -7.37 -13.19
CA VAL A 404 -18.97 -6.17 -12.79
C VAL A 404 -18.28 -4.91 -13.33
N SER A 405 -16.97 -4.75 -13.07
CA SER A 405 -16.25 -3.59 -13.60
C SER A 405 -16.38 -3.46 -15.12
N ARG A 406 -16.27 -4.56 -15.82
CA ARG A 406 -16.36 -4.62 -17.29
C ARG A 406 -17.73 -4.24 -17.83
N SER A 407 -18.81 -4.55 -17.10
CA SER A 407 -20.19 -4.21 -17.50
C SER A 407 -20.48 -2.71 -17.48
N PHE A 408 -19.73 -1.93 -16.69
CA PHE A 408 -19.83 -0.48 -16.63
C PHE A 408 -18.90 0.25 -17.61
N MET A 409 -18.01 -0.45 -18.29
CA MET A 409 -17.08 0.14 -19.25
C MET A 409 -17.72 0.24 -20.65
N ILE A 410 -17.29 1.25 -21.40
CA ILE A 410 -17.58 1.38 -22.83
C ILE A 410 -16.36 0.84 -23.58
N ARG A 411 -16.48 -0.39 -24.11
CA ARG A 411 -15.41 -1.06 -24.86
C ARG A 411 -15.95 -1.80 -26.08
#